data_36cbf69e0a8eae86a9b79b83591ae689
#
_entry.id   36cbf69e0a8eae86a9b79b83591ae689
#
_cell.length_a   1.000
_cell.length_b   1.000
_cell.length_c   1.000
_cell.angle_alpha   90.00
_cell.angle_beta   90.00
_cell.angle_gamma   90.00
#
_symmetry.space_group_name_H-M   'P 1'
#
loop_
_entity.id
_entity.type
_entity.pdbx_description
1 polymer ?
#
loop_
_entity_poly.entity_id
_entity_poly.type
_entity_poly.pdbx_seq_one_letter_code
_entity_poly.pdbx_strand_id
1 'polypeptide(L)'
;QHFVRRRQRQMCIRDSNCTSSYVNRPEFFGEVFYILLCGAGAGFSVQQHHIKKLPKIQNRTKQAKGYIVEDSIEGWASALDVLMSSFFIGGGKYPEYEGRRVYFDLSQIRPKGAYISGGFKAPGPNGLRRSLDKIEHLLQGIVLDSKEPIAIKPIDAYDITMHAADAVLSGGVRRSATICLFSPDDELMMNAKTGNWFTENPQRGRSNNSAVIVRDETTPEEFGKIMESVKQFGEPGFVFVESKEHTTNPCVEIGMYPQINKKS
;
A
#
# COMPACT_ATOMS: atom_id res chain seq x y z
N GLN A 1 -7.29 5.31 39.23
CA GLN A 1 -7.74 4.27 38.28
C GLN A 1 -7.76 4.76 36.82
N HIS A 2 -8.11 6.03 36.52
CA HIS A 2 -8.12 6.57 35.13
C HIS A 2 -6.72 6.75 34.52
N PHE A 3 -5.69 7.02 35.32
CA PHE A 3 -4.29 7.20 34.85
C PHE A 3 -3.64 5.88 34.42
N VAL A 4 -3.96 4.77 35.09
CA VAL A 4 -3.45 3.44 34.78
C VAL A 4 -4.08 2.92 33.47
N ARG A 5 -5.38 3.17 33.25
CA ARG A 5 -6.07 2.79 31.99
C ARG A 5 -5.55 3.56 30.76
N ARG A 6 -5.15 4.84 30.90
CA ARG A 6 -4.51 5.60 29.81
C ARG A 6 -3.12 5.07 29.47
N ARG A 7 -2.31 4.72 30.47
CA ARG A 7 -0.98 4.12 30.25
C ARG A 7 -1.07 2.73 29.63
N GLN A 8 -2.01 1.89 30.06
CA GLN A 8 -2.24 0.58 29.46
C GLN A 8 -2.73 0.69 28.01
N ARG A 9 -3.63 1.61 27.68
CA ARG A 9 -4.03 1.85 26.28
C ARG A 9 -2.88 2.36 25.42
N GLN A 10 -2.01 3.21 25.95
CA GLN A 10 -0.80 3.66 25.24
C GLN A 10 0.25 2.55 25.10
N MET A 11 0.38 1.67 26.06
CA MET A 11 1.25 0.50 25.96
C MET A 11 0.71 -0.50 24.93
N CYS A 12 -0.57 -0.85 24.94
CA CYS A 12 -1.18 -1.73 23.93
C CYS A 12 -1.06 -1.19 22.50
N ILE A 13 -1.15 0.12 22.29
CA ILE A 13 -0.93 0.76 20.98
C ILE A 13 0.54 0.73 20.58
N ARG A 14 1.47 0.72 21.53
CA ARG A 14 2.92 0.63 21.28
C ARG A 14 3.40 -0.82 21.10
N ASP A 15 2.71 -1.78 21.67
CA ASP A 15 3.07 -3.20 21.62
C ASP A 15 2.53 -3.91 20.36
N SER A 16 1.54 -3.33 19.66
CA SER A 16 1.02 -3.79 18.36
C SER A 16 1.48 -2.88 17.22
N ASN A 17 2.77 -2.89 16.92
CA ASN A 17 3.32 -2.06 15.84
C ASN A 17 3.09 -2.62 14.43
N CYS A 18 2.31 -3.69 14.28
CA CYS A 18 2.10 -4.34 13.01
C CYS A 18 0.61 -4.64 12.78
N THR A 19 0.21 -4.56 11.52
CA THR A 19 -1.16 -4.86 11.07
C THR A 19 -1.13 -5.63 9.77
N SER A 20 -2.28 -6.14 9.36
CA SER A 20 -2.47 -6.72 8.04
C SER A 20 -3.85 -6.40 7.50
N SER A 21 -3.99 -6.32 6.17
CA SER A 21 -5.25 -6.03 5.51
C SER A 21 -5.32 -6.63 4.10
N TYR A 22 -6.51 -6.58 3.48
CA TYR A 22 -6.72 -6.94 2.08
C TYR A 22 -6.80 -5.70 1.20
N VAL A 23 -6.24 -5.77 -0.01
CA VAL A 23 -6.44 -4.74 -1.04
C VAL A 23 -7.76 -5.00 -1.76
N ASN A 24 -8.86 -4.68 -1.11
CA ASN A 24 -10.22 -5.02 -1.56
C ASN A 24 -11.22 -3.84 -1.51
N ARG A 25 -10.74 -2.64 -1.19
CA ARG A 25 -11.54 -1.41 -1.08
C ARG A 25 -10.68 -0.19 -1.41
N PRO A 26 -11.29 0.90 -1.91
CA PRO A 26 -10.56 2.12 -2.26
C PRO A 26 -9.78 2.74 -1.09
N GLU A 27 -10.32 2.67 0.11
CA GLU A 27 -9.76 3.26 1.33
C GLU A 27 -8.45 2.58 1.78
N PHE A 28 -8.18 1.36 1.31
CA PHE A 28 -6.99 0.60 1.66
C PHE A 28 -5.70 1.41 1.46
N PHE A 29 -5.59 2.15 0.37
CA PHE A 29 -4.35 2.85 0.02
C PHE A 29 -4.02 3.98 1.00
N GLY A 30 -4.99 4.78 1.40
CA GLY A 30 -4.82 5.79 2.45
C GLY A 30 -4.62 5.18 3.82
N GLU A 31 -5.35 4.10 4.16
CA GLU A 31 -5.21 3.41 5.43
C GLU A 31 -3.80 2.84 5.64
N VAL A 32 -3.27 2.11 4.64
CA VAL A 32 -1.91 1.55 4.73
C VAL A 32 -0.87 2.66 4.78
N PHE A 33 -1.04 3.72 4.01
CA PHE A 33 -0.13 4.86 4.04
C PHE A 33 -0.13 5.55 5.41
N TYR A 34 -1.31 5.76 6.01
CA TYR A 34 -1.45 6.28 7.38
C TYR A 34 -0.70 5.42 8.40
N ILE A 35 -0.89 4.10 8.35
CA ILE A 35 -0.25 3.15 9.25
C ILE A 35 1.29 3.23 9.14
N LEU A 36 1.80 3.26 7.91
CA LEU A 36 3.24 3.38 7.65
C LEU A 36 3.79 4.73 8.13
N LEU A 37 3.05 5.83 7.97
CA LEU A 37 3.41 7.15 8.48
C LEU A 37 3.41 7.19 10.02
N CYS A 38 2.58 6.39 10.69
CA CYS A 38 2.63 6.17 12.13
C CYS A 38 3.87 5.37 12.56
N GLY A 39 4.63 4.79 11.63
CA GLY A 39 5.82 3.98 11.90
C GLY A 39 5.51 2.55 12.26
N ALA A 40 4.30 2.07 11.96
CA ALA A 40 3.90 0.67 12.13
C ALA A 40 4.24 -0.16 10.89
N GLY A 41 4.37 -1.47 11.06
CA GLY A 41 4.51 -2.42 9.95
C GLY A 41 3.15 -2.81 9.37
N ALA A 42 3.08 -3.03 8.06
CA ALA A 42 1.85 -3.42 7.39
C ALA A 42 2.05 -4.65 6.49
N GLY A 43 1.30 -5.70 6.75
CA GLY A 43 1.07 -6.79 5.81
C GLY A 43 -0.14 -6.48 4.93
N PHE A 44 -0.11 -6.89 3.68
CA PHE A 44 -1.26 -6.73 2.81
C PHE A 44 -1.32 -7.81 1.73
N SER A 45 -2.54 -8.17 1.34
CA SER A 45 -2.77 -9.17 0.31
C SER A 45 -3.29 -8.53 -0.97
N VAL A 46 -2.55 -8.75 -2.06
CA VAL A 46 -2.94 -8.42 -3.43
C VAL A 46 -3.45 -9.63 -4.20
N GLN A 47 -3.81 -10.73 -3.53
CA GLN A 47 -4.37 -11.90 -4.19
C GLN A 47 -5.55 -11.51 -5.08
N GLN A 48 -5.70 -12.18 -6.21
CA GLN A 48 -6.65 -11.80 -7.26
C GLN A 48 -8.10 -11.69 -6.75
N HIS A 49 -8.52 -12.55 -5.82
CA HIS A 49 -9.87 -12.53 -5.25
C HIS A 49 -10.14 -11.31 -4.33
N HIS A 50 -9.08 -10.68 -3.79
CA HIS A 50 -9.17 -9.40 -3.09
C HIS A 50 -9.22 -8.25 -4.08
N ILE A 51 -8.27 -8.19 -5.02
CA ILE A 51 -8.17 -7.11 -6.03
C ILE A 51 -9.45 -6.98 -6.86
N LYS A 52 -10.10 -8.08 -7.22
CA LYS A 52 -11.38 -8.08 -7.98
C LYS A 52 -12.51 -7.32 -7.28
N LYS A 53 -12.41 -7.06 -5.98
CA LYS A 53 -13.40 -6.29 -5.21
C LYS A 53 -13.19 -4.77 -5.33
N LEU A 54 -12.04 -4.33 -5.85
CA LEU A 54 -11.79 -2.91 -6.12
C LEU A 54 -12.67 -2.41 -7.27
N PRO A 55 -13.12 -1.14 -7.22
CA PRO A 55 -13.71 -0.50 -8.39
C PRO A 55 -12.70 -0.44 -9.53
N LYS A 56 -13.22 -0.43 -10.76
CA LYS A 56 -12.39 -0.16 -11.93
C LYS A 56 -11.92 1.30 -11.93
N ILE A 57 -10.82 1.55 -12.61
CA ILE A 57 -10.29 2.90 -12.83
C ILE A 57 -10.62 3.39 -14.24
N GLN A 58 -10.69 4.70 -14.40
CA GLN A 58 -11.06 5.37 -15.65
C GLN A 58 -10.20 6.60 -15.93
N ASN A 59 -10.20 7.05 -17.16
CA ASN A 59 -9.61 8.32 -17.56
C ASN A 59 -10.28 9.52 -16.86
N ARG A 60 -9.49 10.54 -16.56
CA ARG A 60 -9.93 11.78 -15.90
C ARG A 60 -10.22 12.84 -16.94
N THR A 61 -11.48 12.95 -17.35
CA THR A 61 -11.93 13.86 -18.42
C THR A 61 -12.66 15.11 -17.90
N LYS A 62 -13.02 15.15 -16.60
CA LYS A 62 -13.70 16.28 -15.99
C LYS A 62 -12.72 17.41 -15.65
N GLN A 63 -13.25 18.62 -15.48
CA GLN A 63 -12.46 19.78 -15.07
C GLN A 63 -11.61 19.49 -13.84
N ALA A 64 -10.37 19.94 -13.88
CA ALA A 64 -9.43 19.73 -12.78
C ALA A 64 -9.87 20.44 -11.49
N LYS A 65 -9.46 19.90 -10.34
CA LYS A 65 -9.79 20.42 -9.02
C LYS A 65 -8.56 20.45 -8.12
N GLY A 66 -8.42 21.52 -7.35
CA GLY A 66 -7.36 21.65 -6.35
C GLY A 66 -7.67 20.87 -5.07
N TYR A 67 -6.61 20.42 -4.40
CA TYR A 67 -6.65 19.84 -3.06
C TYR A 67 -5.49 20.40 -2.23
N ILE A 68 -5.80 21.02 -1.09
CA ILE A 68 -4.81 21.53 -0.15
C ILE A 68 -4.48 20.39 0.82
N VAL A 69 -3.19 20.07 0.91
CA VAL A 69 -2.71 18.98 1.78
C VAL A 69 -2.29 19.55 3.14
N GLU A 70 -2.95 19.12 4.19
CA GLU A 70 -2.63 19.51 5.55
C GLU A 70 -1.27 18.93 6.00
N ASP A 71 -0.57 19.67 6.88
CA ASP A 71 0.70 19.26 7.48
C ASP A 71 0.48 18.27 8.64
N SER A 72 -0.10 17.12 8.30
CA SER A 72 -0.42 16.04 9.24
C SER A 72 -0.28 14.67 8.57
N ILE A 73 -0.20 13.60 9.37
CA ILE A 73 -0.21 12.22 8.87
C ILE A 73 -1.53 11.94 8.14
N GLU A 74 -2.62 12.43 8.69
CA GLU A 74 -3.97 12.34 8.11
C GLU A 74 -4.05 13.06 6.78
N GLY A 75 -3.47 14.27 6.69
CA GLY A 75 -3.44 15.06 5.45
C GLY A 75 -2.67 14.36 4.33
N TRP A 76 -1.56 13.73 4.64
CA TRP A 76 -0.79 12.94 3.67
C TRP A 76 -1.56 11.70 3.20
N ALA A 77 -2.18 10.95 4.12
CA ALA A 77 -3.01 9.80 3.79
C ALA A 77 -4.22 10.20 2.94
N SER A 78 -4.87 11.31 3.30
CA SER A 78 -6.01 11.87 2.54
C SER A 78 -5.60 12.31 1.13
N ALA A 79 -4.39 12.85 0.93
CA ALA A 79 -3.91 13.20 -0.40
C ALA A 79 -3.81 11.97 -1.32
N LEU A 80 -3.37 10.82 -0.80
CA LEU A 80 -3.37 9.57 -1.55
C LEU A 80 -4.80 9.08 -1.83
N ASP A 81 -5.70 9.13 -0.84
CA ASP A 81 -7.11 8.77 -1.03
C ASP A 81 -7.78 9.64 -2.09
N VAL A 82 -7.49 10.95 -2.13
CA VAL A 82 -8.00 11.88 -3.16
C VAL A 82 -7.47 11.51 -4.54
N LEU A 83 -6.17 11.20 -4.66
CA LEU A 83 -5.59 10.75 -5.92
C LEU A 83 -6.27 9.48 -6.42
N MET A 84 -6.38 8.46 -5.57
CA MET A 84 -7.05 7.19 -5.92
C MET A 84 -8.52 7.42 -6.30
N SER A 85 -9.25 8.24 -5.52
CA SER A 85 -10.65 8.60 -5.79
C SER A 85 -10.84 9.27 -7.15
N SER A 86 -9.83 9.99 -7.63
CA SER A 86 -9.88 10.65 -8.94
C SER A 86 -9.91 9.67 -10.11
N PHE A 87 -9.39 8.47 -9.93
CA PHE A 87 -9.39 7.42 -10.96
C PHE A 87 -10.50 6.38 -10.78
N PHE A 88 -10.89 6.05 -9.53
CA PHE A 88 -11.92 5.05 -9.26
C PHE A 88 -13.30 5.48 -9.75
N ILE A 89 -14.02 4.57 -10.40
CA ILE A 89 -15.45 4.73 -10.65
C ILE A 89 -16.19 4.71 -9.31
N GLY A 90 -17.10 5.66 -9.11
CA GLY A 90 -17.76 5.89 -7.83
C GLY A 90 -16.94 6.71 -6.84
N GLY A 91 -15.70 7.09 -7.21
CA GLY A 91 -14.90 8.09 -6.51
C GLY A 91 -14.38 7.69 -5.13
N GLY A 92 -14.53 6.44 -4.71
CA GLY A 92 -14.01 5.96 -3.42
C GLY A 92 -14.40 6.85 -2.24
N LYS A 93 -13.42 7.23 -1.42
CA LYS A 93 -13.61 8.05 -0.21
C LYS A 93 -13.92 9.54 -0.52
N TYR A 94 -13.49 10.04 -1.67
CA TYR A 94 -13.67 11.44 -2.08
C TYR A 94 -14.36 11.52 -3.46
N PRO A 95 -15.66 11.21 -3.56
CA PRO A 95 -16.37 11.07 -4.82
C PRO A 95 -16.42 12.38 -5.64
N GLU A 96 -16.27 13.53 -5.01
CA GLU A 96 -16.21 14.83 -5.68
C GLU A 96 -14.98 15.03 -6.56
N TYR A 97 -13.97 14.14 -6.46
CA TYR A 97 -12.78 14.14 -7.32
C TYR A 97 -12.88 13.13 -8.47
N GLU A 98 -13.89 12.28 -8.50
CA GLU A 98 -14.06 11.25 -9.53
C GLU A 98 -13.95 11.83 -10.95
N GLY A 99 -13.05 11.25 -11.74
CA GLY A 99 -12.81 11.64 -13.13
C GLY A 99 -12.17 13.03 -13.32
N ARG A 100 -11.61 13.62 -12.25
CA ARG A 100 -10.95 14.93 -12.26
C ARG A 100 -9.44 14.80 -12.11
N ARG A 101 -8.69 15.61 -12.84
CA ARG A 101 -7.28 15.81 -12.53
C ARG A 101 -7.16 16.58 -11.22
N VAL A 102 -6.24 16.18 -10.35
CA VAL A 102 -6.05 16.82 -9.04
C VAL A 102 -4.77 17.64 -9.04
N TYR A 103 -4.85 18.89 -8.58
CA TYR A 103 -3.68 19.72 -8.30
C TYR A 103 -3.46 19.77 -6.78
N PHE A 104 -2.40 19.13 -6.31
CA PHE A 104 -2.05 19.10 -4.90
C PHE A 104 -1.28 20.36 -4.50
N ASP A 105 -1.87 21.16 -3.61
CA ASP A 105 -1.20 22.27 -2.96
C ASP A 105 -0.54 21.76 -1.66
N LEU A 106 0.80 21.75 -1.65
CA LEU A 106 1.63 21.28 -0.54
C LEU A 106 2.21 22.46 0.26
N SER A 107 1.75 23.68 0.06
CA SER A 107 2.30 24.89 0.67
C SER A 107 2.15 24.92 2.20
N GLN A 108 1.15 24.22 2.74
CA GLN A 108 0.94 24.12 4.18
C GLN A 108 1.90 23.14 4.86
N ILE A 109 2.55 22.23 4.12
CA ILE A 109 3.48 21.27 4.69
C ILE A 109 4.77 21.99 5.09
N ARG A 110 5.16 21.82 6.36
CA ARG A 110 6.38 22.41 6.91
C ARG A 110 7.62 22.03 6.10
N PRO A 111 8.62 22.92 5.99
CA PRO A 111 9.81 22.68 5.19
C PRO A 111 10.67 21.57 5.81
N LYS A 112 11.51 20.96 4.95
CA LYS A 112 12.52 19.99 5.39
C LYS A 112 13.41 20.60 6.46
N GLY A 113 13.63 19.85 7.55
CA GLY A 113 14.48 20.25 8.66
C GLY A 113 13.77 20.99 9.80
N ALA A 114 12.49 21.37 9.64
CA ALA A 114 11.70 21.90 10.75
C ALA A 114 11.57 20.85 11.87
N TYR A 115 11.57 21.29 13.13
CA TYR A 115 11.41 20.38 14.27
C TYR A 115 9.99 19.84 14.34
N ILE A 116 9.88 18.55 14.64
CA ILE A 116 8.63 17.84 14.91
C ILE A 116 8.66 17.23 16.31
N SER A 117 7.52 16.73 16.79
CA SER A 117 7.40 16.08 18.09
C SER A 117 8.46 14.99 18.29
N GLY A 118 9.09 14.93 19.46
CA GLY A 118 10.13 13.96 19.78
C GLY A 118 11.54 14.35 19.34
N GLY A 119 11.77 15.61 18.91
CA GLY A 119 13.10 16.12 18.54
C GLY A 119 13.60 15.72 17.14
N PHE A 120 12.73 15.13 16.33
CA PHE A 120 13.03 14.78 14.95
C PHE A 120 12.84 15.96 13.99
N LYS A 121 13.44 15.85 12.81
CA LYS A 121 13.30 16.85 11.73
C LYS A 121 12.29 16.40 10.68
N ALA A 122 11.47 17.33 10.23
CA ALA A 122 10.49 17.09 9.17
C ALA A 122 11.16 16.75 7.84
N PRO A 123 10.57 15.83 7.04
CA PRO A 123 11.07 15.48 5.71
C PRO A 123 10.81 16.56 4.66
N GLY A 124 9.84 17.45 4.92
CA GLY A 124 9.30 18.37 3.92
C GLY A 124 8.39 17.70 2.89
N PRO A 125 7.82 18.45 1.96
CA PRO A 125 6.79 17.97 1.03
C PRO A 125 7.31 17.10 -0.12
N ASN A 126 8.61 17.10 -0.40
CA ASN A 126 9.16 16.52 -1.64
C ASN A 126 8.97 14.98 -1.74
N GLY A 127 8.99 14.27 -0.61
CA GLY A 127 8.75 12.84 -0.58
C GLY A 127 7.32 12.50 -1.00
N LEU A 128 6.34 13.20 -0.44
CA LEU A 128 4.93 13.05 -0.79
C LEU A 128 4.69 13.43 -2.26
N ARG A 129 5.21 14.59 -2.72
CA ARG A 129 5.06 15.02 -4.11
C ARG A 129 5.51 13.93 -5.09
N ARG A 130 6.75 13.44 -4.92
CA ARG A 130 7.29 12.38 -5.79
C ARG A 130 6.46 11.09 -5.77
N SER A 131 5.94 10.73 -4.61
CA SER A 131 5.08 9.56 -4.47
C SER A 131 3.77 9.73 -5.22
N LEU A 132 3.07 10.85 -5.02
CA LEU A 132 1.82 11.16 -5.73
C LEU A 132 2.04 11.24 -7.24
N ASP A 133 3.11 11.88 -7.70
CA ASP A 133 3.45 12.00 -9.13
C ASP A 133 3.69 10.61 -9.77
N LYS A 134 4.43 9.73 -9.08
CA LYS A 134 4.70 8.36 -9.58
C LYS A 134 3.45 7.50 -9.63
N ILE A 135 2.60 7.57 -8.59
CA ILE A 135 1.32 6.84 -8.54
C ILE A 135 0.39 7.38 -9.63
N GLU A 136 0.30 8.69 -9.80
CA GLU A 136 -0.49 9.31 -10.86
C GLU A 136 -0.02 8.85 -12.25
N HIS A 137 1.29 8.84 -12.48
CA HIS A 137 1.88 8.40 -13.74
C HIS A 137 1.57 6.92 -14.04
N LEU A 138 1.70 6.06 -13.03
CA LEU A 138 1.35 4.64 -13.15
C LEU A 138 -0.12 4.46 -13.53
N LEU A 139 -1.03 5.06 -12.76
CA LEU A 139 -2.47 4.97 -13.01
C LEU A 139 -2.86 5.56 -14.36
N GLN A 140 -2.28 6.70 -14.73
CA GLN A 140 -2.51 7.32 -16.03
C GLN A 140 -2.03 6.42 -17.18
N GLY A 141 -0.89 5.74 -17.02
CA GLY A 141 -0.38 4.76 -17.99
C GLY A 141 -1.34 3.59 -18.21
N ILE A 142 -1.97 3.09 -17.13
CA ILE A 142 -2.95 1.99 -17.24
C ILE A 142 -4.18 2.39 -18.06
N VAL A 143 -4.68 3.62 -17.88
CA VAL A 143 -5.93 4.07 -18.52
C VAL A 143 -5.73 4.80 -19.84
N LEU A 144 -4.47 5.12 -20.23
CA LEU A 144 -4.14 6.02 -21.34
C LEU A 144 -4.82 5.65 -22.67
N ASP A 145 -4.74 4.40 -23.05
CA ASP A 145 -5.23 3.91 -24.34
C ASP A 145 -6.62 3.26 -24.23
N SER A 146 -7.23 3.30 -23.05
CA SER A 146 -8.51 2.65 -22.85
C SER A 146 -9.68 3.63 -22.89
N LYS A 147 -10.69 3.28 -23.68
CA LYS A 147 -11.99 3.96 -23.69
C LYS A 147 -12.91 3.45 -22.59
N GLU A 148 -12.66 2.23 -22.12
CA GLU A 148 -13.45 1.54 -21.11
C GLU A 148 -12.72 1.49 -19.76
N PRO A 149 -13.47 1.46 -18.67
CA PRO A 149 -12.86 1.30 -17.34
C PRO A 149 -12.09 -0.01 -17.18
N ILE A 150 -10.90 0.06 -16.59
CA ILE A 150 -9.96 -1.05 -16.42
C ILE A 150 -9.88 -1.46 -14.95
N ALA A 151 -9.80 -2.76 -14.68
CA ALA A 151 -9.48 -3.30 -13.37
C ALA A 151 -7.98 -3.16 -13.09
N ILE A 152 -7.61 -2.74 -11.90
CA ILE A 152 -6.24 -2.73 -11.40
C ILE A 152 -5.77 -4.19 -11.26
N LYS A 153 -4.53 -4.47 -11.66
CA LYS A 153 -3.89 -5.78 -11.44
C LYS A 153 -3.22 -5.84 -10.06
N PRO A 154 -2.94 -7.04 -9.52
CA PRO A 154 -2.16 -7.21 -8.29
C PRO A 154 -0.85 -6.42 -8.28
N ILE A 155 -0.08 -6.49 -9.36
CA ILE A 155 1.21 -5.79 -9.48
C ILE A 155 1.05 -4.26 -9.44
N ASP A 156 -0.03 -3.71 -10.03
CA ASP A 156 -0.29 -2.27 -10.01
C ASP A 156 -0.62 -1.81 -8.59
N ALA A 157 -1.50 -2.54 -7.88
CA ALA A 157 -1.85 -2.25 -6.50
C ALA A 157 -0.64 -2.36 -5.56
N TYR A 158 0.24 -3.34 -5.82
CA TYR A 158 1.51 -3.48 -5.13
C TYR A 158 2.41 -2.27 -5.35
N ASP A 159 2.63 -1.86 -6.60
CA ASP A 159 3.51 -0.73 -6.92
C ASP A 159 2.98 0.60 -6.39
N ILE A 160 1.66 0.83 -6.40
CA ILE A 160 1.02 2.00 -5.76
C ILE A 160 1.38 2.03 -4.26
N THR A 161 1.21 0.90 -3.57
CA THR A 161 1.52 0.77 -2.14
C THR A 161 3.01 1.01 -1.86
N MET A 162 3.89 0.51 -2.73
CA MET A 162 5.34 0.70 -2.60
C MET A 162 5.78 2.14 -2.85
N HIS A 163 5.18 2.84 -3.79
CA HIS A 163 5.42 4.28 -3.98
C HIS A 163 4.95 5.12 -2.77
N ALA A 164 3.83 4.74 -2.14
CA ALA A 164 3.40 5.36 -0.89
C ALA A 164 4.40 5.10 0.24
N ALA A 165 4.88 3.85 0.40
CA ALA A 165 5.91 3.50 1.38
C ALA A 165 7.23 4.28 1.16
N ASP A 166 7.60 4.58 -0.06
CA ASP A 166 8.79 5.39 -0.39
C ASP A 166 8.70 6.81 0.19
N ALA A 167 7.51 7.42 0.21
CA ALA A 167 7.33 8.74 0.83
C ALA A 167 7.63 8.72 2.33
N VAL A 168 7.28 7.64 3.02
CA VAL A 168 7.54 7.47 4.47
C VAL A 168 9.03 7.48 4.77
N LEU A 169 9.83 6.79 3.94
CA LEU A 169 11.27 6.67 4.15
C LEU A 169 12.04 7.94 3.80
N SER A 170 11.52 8.76 2.92
CA SER A 170 12.15 10.04 2.58
C SER A 170 12.29 10.96 3.79
N GLY A 171 11.55 10.69 4.86
CA GLY A 171 11.61 11.40 6.13
C GLY A 171 12.78 11.04 7.05
N GLY A 172 13.51 9.97 6.78
CA GLY A 172 14.71 9.57 7.54
C GLY A 172 14.48 9.14 9.00
N VAL A 173 13.26 9.26 9.52
CA VAL A 173 12.95 9.09 10.94
C VAL A 173 12.31 7.75 11.25
N ARG A 174 11.62 7.15 10.28
CA ARG A 174 10.85 5.92 10.49
C ARG A 174 11.19 4.89 9.43
N ARG A 175 11.39 3.64 9.87
CA ARG A 175 11.49 2.49 8.99
C ARG A 175 10.08 1.91 8.87
N SER A 176 9.50 1.94 7.67
CA SER A 176 8.30 1.16 7.39
C SER A 176 8.73 -0.25 7.01
N ALA A 177 8.13 -1.25 7.62
CA ALA A 177 8.25 -2.63 7.20
C ALA A 177 6.94 -3.06 6.53
N THR A 178 7.03 -3.68 5.37
CA THR A 178 5.86 -4.23 4.68
C THR A 178 6.09 -5.65 4.21
N ILE A 179 5.01 -6.43 4.15
CA ILE A 179 4.96 -7.71 3.44
C ILE A 179 3.78 -7.70 2.49
N CYS A 180 4.03 -8.08 1.24
CA CYS A 180 3.01 -8.26 0.22
C CYS A 180 2.74 -9.75 0.02
N LEU A 181 1.49 -10.16 0.21
CA LEU A 181 1.02 -11.52 0.00
C LEU A 181 0.30 -11.62 -1.33
N PHE A 182 0.64 -12.63 -2.14
CA PHE A 182 0.10 -12.80 -3.49
C PHE A 182 -0.17 -14.26 -3.83
N SER A 183 -0.96 -14.52 -4.88
CA SER A 183 -1.28 -15.88 -5.33
C SER A 183 -0.10 -16.49 -6.11
N PRO A 184 0.28 -17.76 -5.89
CA PRO A 184 1.43 -18.40 -6.55
C PRO A 184 1.32 -18.47 -8.09
N ASP A 185 0.11 -18.43 -8.62
CA ASP A 185 -0.21 -18.42 -10.06
C ASP A 185 -0.11 -17.01 -10.70
N ASP A 186 0.16 -15.97 -9.92
CA ASP A 186 0.36 -14.61 -10.46
C ASP A 186 1.82 -14.44 -10.94
N GLU A 187 2.04 -14.65 -12.23
CA GLU A 187 3.36 -14.55 -12.85
C GLU A 187 3.98 -13.16 -12.73
N LEU A 188 3.18 -12.09 -12.75
CA LEU A 188 3.71 -10.72 -12.60
C LEU A 188 4.23 -10.50 -11.18
N MET A 189 3.52 -10.98 -10.17
CA MET A 189 3.96 -10.90 -8.79
C MET A 189 5.13 -11.84 -8.50
N MET A 190 5.13 -13.06 -9.06
CA MET A 190 6.26 -14.00 -8.97
C MET A 190 7.55 -13.38 -9.49
N ASN A 191 7.47 -12.62 -10.59
CA ASN A 191 8.62 -12.00 -11.23
C ASN A 191 8.85 -10.53 -10.81
N ALA A 192 8.12 -10.02 -9.83
CA ALA A 192 8.18 -8.61 -9.42
C ALA A 192 9.58 -8.16 -9.01
N LYS A 193 10.40 -9.08 -8.47
CA LYS A 193 11.77 -8.83 -8.03
C LYS A 193 12.79 -9.76 -8.68
N THR A 194 12.66 -9.96 -10.00
CA THR A 194 13.63 -10.69 -10.82
C THR A 194 14.34 -9.75 -11.78
N GLY A 195 15.46 -10.18 -12.34
CA GLY A 195 16.24 -9.36 -13.28
C GLY A 195 16.76 -8.05 -12.65
N ASN A 196 16.63 -6.95 -13.37
CA ASN A 196 17.13 -5.62 -12.97
C ASN A 196 16.11 -4.79 -12.18
N TRP A 197 15.19 -5.42 -11.47
CA TRP A 197 14.10 -4.76 -10.74
C TRP A 197 14.58 -3.62 -9.82
N PHE A 198 15.73 -3.76 -9.20
CA PHE A 198 16.32 -2.75 -8.30
C PHE A 198 16.68 -1.43 -8.99
N THR A 199 16.86 -1.44 -10.31
CA THR A 199 17.08 -0.24 -11.13
C THR A 199 15.77 0.26 -11.74
N GLU A 200 14.94 -0.66 -12.25
CA GLU A 200 13.71 -0.33 -12.96
C GLU A 200 12.56 0.01 -11.99
N ASN A 201 12.47 -0.72 -10.88
CA ASN A 201 11.41 -0.62 -9.88
C ASN A 201 11.96 -0.60 -8.44
N PRO A 202 12.83 0.38 -8.09
CA PRO A 202 13.53 0.40 -6.79
C PRO A 202 12.58 0.50 -5.59
N GLN A 203 11.35 1.01 -5.77
CA GLN A 203 10.32 1.05 -4.73
C GLN A 203 9.95 -0.35 -4.23
N ARG A 204 10.06 -1.39 -5.05
CA ARG A 204 9.75 -2.79 -4.68
C ARG A 204 10.65 -3.33 -3.58
N GLY A 205 11.78 -2.70 -3.33
CA GLY A 205 12.65 -2.98 -2.19
C GLY A 205 12.05 -2.58 -0.83
N ARG A 206 10.85 -1.98 -0.79
CA ARG A 206 10.18 -1.57 0.45
C ARG A 206 9.40 -2.69 1.14
N SER A 207 9.21 -3.83 0.47
CA SER A 207 8.49 -4.97 1.05
C SER A 207 9.23 -6.29 0.86
N ASN A 208 8.93 -7.26 1.73
CA ASN A 208 9.07 -8.66 1.41
C ASN A 208 7.85 -9.09 0.58
N ASN A 209 8.06 -9.92 -0.42
CA ASN A 209 6.97 -10.49 -1.21
C ASN A 209 6.88 -11.98 -0.93
N SER A 210 5.68 -12.48 -0.59
CA SER A 210 5.50 -13.89 -0.25
C SER A 210 4.30 -14.49 -0.95
N ALA A 211 4.53 -15.60 -1.64
CA ALA A 211 3.47 -16.42 -2.22
C ALA A 211 2.67 -17.12 -1.10
N VAL A 212 1.35 -17.06 -1.20
CA VAL A 212 0.44 -17.72 -0.25
C VAL A 212 0.20 -19.14 -0.70
N ILE A 213 0.68 -20.11 0.07
CA ILE A 213 0.58 -21.55 -0.24
C ILE A 213 -0.45 -22.18 0.68
N VAL A 214 -1.57 -22.61 0.09
CA VAL A 214 -2.57 -23.43 0.80
C VAL A 214 -2.15 -24.88 0.66
N ARG A 215 -1.86 -25.55 1.77
CA ARG A 215 -1.23 -26.89 1.80
C ARG A 215 -1.94 -27.94 0.95
N ASP A 216 -3.25 -27.97 1.03
CA ASP A 216 -4.07 -28.97 0.35
C ASP A 216 -4.42 -28.62 -1.11
N GLU A 217 -4.08 -27.38 -1.55
CA GLU A 217 -4.40 -26.88 -2.89
C GLU A 217 -3.15 -26.72 -3.78
N THR A 218 -1.94 -26.69 -3.19
CA THR A 218 -0.69 -26.40 -3.92
C THR A 218 0.04 -27.69 -4.26
N THR A 219 0.31 -27.89 -5.55
CA THR A 219 1.06 -29.07 -6.02
C THR A 219 2.56 -28.95 -5.80
N PRO A 220 3.31 -30.08 -5.74
CA PRO A 220 4.78 -30.05 -5.69
C PRO A 220 5.41 -29.30 -6.87
N GLU A 221 4.80 -29.35 -8.07
CA GLU A 221 5.28 -28.65 -9.27
C GLU A 221 5.15 -27.14 -9.13
N GLU A 222 4.02 -26.65 -8.60
CA GLU A 222 3.81 -25.22 -8.32
C GLU A 222 4.80 -24.72 -7.27
N PHE A 223 5.00 -25.47 -6.20
CA PHE A 223 6.00 -25.14 -5.20
C PHE A 223 7.43 -25.18 -5.77
N GLY A 224 7.72 -26.12 -6.66
CA GLY A 224 8.99 -26.24 -7.37
C GLY A 224 9.35 -24.97 -8.14
N LYS A 225 8.38 -24.36 -8.83
CA LYS A 225 8.57 -23.08 -9.56
C LYS A 225 8.96 -21.93 -8.62
N ILE A 226 8.32 -21.85 -7.45
CA ILE A 226 8.67 -20.85 -6.43
C ILE A 226 10.13 -21.08 -5.98
N MET A 227 10.50 -22.32 -5.66
CA MET A 227 11.84 -22.66 -5.19
C MET A 227 12.93 -22.40 -6.25
N GLU A 228 12.60 -22.54 -7.52
CA GLU A 228 13.53 -22.20 -8.61
C GLU A 228 13.82 -20.70 -8.68
N SER A 229 12.80 -19.85 -8.56
CA SER A 229 12.95 -18.41 -8.44
C SER A 229 13.75 -18.01 -7.20
N VAL A 230 13.42 -18.59 -6.04
CA VAL A 230 14.14 -18.35 -4.78
C VAL A 230 15.62 -18.72 -4.90
N LYS A 231 15.94 -19.84 -5.55
CA LYS A 231 17.32 -20.27 -5.80
C LYS A 231 18.11 -19.27 -6.64
N GLN A 232 17.45 -18.65 -7.62
CA GLN A 232 18.11 -17.76 -8.57
C GLN A 232 18.19 -16.31 -8.05
N PHE A 233 17.16 -15.82 -7.38
CA PHE A 233 16.99 -14.41 -7.03
C PHE A 233 16.87 -14.14 -5.52
N GLY A 234 16.68 -15.17 -4.68
CA GLY A 234 16.36 -15.01 -3.26
C GLY A 234 14.92 -14.55 -3.01
N GLU A 235 14.08 -14.47 -4.06
CA GLU A 235 12.70 -13.99 -4.05
C GLU A 235 11.83 -14.87 -4.99
N PRO A 236 10.54 -14.96 -4.75
CA PRO A 236 9.81 -14.44 -3.59
C PRO A 236 9.96 -15.34 -2.35
N GLY A 237 9.58 -14.82 -1.17
CA GLY A 237 9.29 -15.65 -0.02
C GLY A 237 8.00 -16.48 -0.22
N PHE A 238 7.66 -17.31 0.76
CA PHE A 238 6.39 -18.05 0.77
C PHE A 238 5.90 -18.27 2.19
N VAL A 239 4.58 -18.38 2.33
CA VAL A 239 3.92 -18.70 3.60
C VAL A 239 2.94 -19.86 3.40
N PHE A 240 3.00 -20.85 4.29
CA PHE A 240 2.02 -21.93 4.32
C PHE A 240 0.85 -21.53 5.19
N VAL A 241 -0.35 -21.63 4.64
CA VAL A 241 -1.60 -21.25 5.30
C VAL A 241 -2.66 -22.32 5.13
N GLU A 242 -3.70 -22.25 5.96
CA GLU A 242 -4.88 -23.12 5.85
C GLU A 242 -5.96 -22.54 4.94
N SER A 243 -5.91 -21.21 4.70
CA SER A 243 -6.90 -20.49 3.89
C SER A 243 -6.27 -19.31 3.18
N LYS A 244 -6.73 -19.03 1.96
CA LYS A 244 -6.35 -17.83 1.18
C LYS A 244 -6.66 -16.50 1.87
N GLU A 245 -7.59 -16.52 2.84
CA GLU A 245 -7.94 -15.35 3.65
C GLU A 245 -6.93 -15.08 4.78
N HIS A 246 -6.00 -15.99 5.04
CA HIS A 246 -4.97 -15.78 6.05
C HIS A 246 -3.95 -14.75 5.58
N THR A 247 -3.69 -13.77 6.43
CA THR A 247 -2.64 -12.76 6.22
C THR A 247 -1.69 -12.73 7.40
N THR A 248 -0.57 -12.04 7.24
CA THR A 248 0.43 -11.91 8.30
C THR A 248 0.90 -10.46 8.41
N ASN A 249 1.47 -10.11 9.57
CA ASN A 249 2.27 -8.92 9.72
C ASN A 249 3.63 -9.08 8.99
N PRO A 250 4.44 -8.01 8.83
CA PRO A 250 5.68 -8.07 8.06
C PRO A 250 6.71 -9.09 8.53
N CYS A 251 6.75 -9.42 9.82
CA CYS A 251 7.68 -10.39 10.38
C CYS A 251 7.14 -11.84 10.38
N VAL A 252 5.89 -12.05 9.95
CA VAL A 252 5.21 -13.36 9.78
C VAL A 252 4.92 -14.09 11.09
N GLU A 253 5.16 -13.47 12.25
CA GLU A 253 4.90 -14.09 13.56
C GLU A 253 3.45 -14.04 14.02
N ILE A 254 2.62 -13.17 13.40
CA ILE A 254 1.22 -13.03 13.75
C ILE A 254 0.36 -13.31 12.52
N GLY A 255 -0.41 -14.41 12.58
CA GLY A 255 -1.45 -14.72 11.60
C GLY A 255 -2.72 -13.92 11.87
N MET A 256 -3.34 -13.39 10.82
CA MET A 256 -4.51 -12.53 10.90
C MET A 256 -5.55 -12.90 9.84
N TYR A 257 -6.82 -12.73 10.21
CA TYR A 257 -7.97 -12.76 9.30
C TYR A 257 -8.67 -11.40 9.37
N PRO A 258 -8.24 -10.40 8.56
CA PRO A 258 -8.84 -9.08 8.60
C PRO A 258 -10.33 -9.13 8.26
N GLN A 259 -11.16 -8.56 9.13
CA GLN A 259 -12.60 -8.45 8.92
C GLN A 259 -13.02 -6.99 8.99
N ILE A 260 -13.82 -6.57 8.01
CA ILE A 260 -14.48 -5.27 8.07
C ILE A 260 -15.84 -5.52 8.71
N ASN A 261 -15.99 -5.11 9.96
CA ASN A 261 -17.29 -5.10 10.61
C ASN A 261 -18.16 -4.03 9.91
N LYS A 262 -19.04 -4.46 9.02
CA LYS A 262 -20.14 -3.61 8.59
C LYS A 262 -21.01 -3.39 9.84
N LYS A 263 -20.96 -2.19 10.43
CA LYS A 263 -21.98 -1.78 11.39
C LYS A 263 -23.31 -1.86 10.65
N SER A 264 -24.14 -2.78 11.11
CA SER A 264 -25.53 -2.90 10.69
C SER A 264 -26.29 -1.61 11.02
#